data_a7d1f7a8e669180dd35e01ce390836d3
#
_entry.id   a7d1f7a8e669180dd35e01ce390836d3
#
_cell.length_a   1.000
_cell.length_b   1.000
_cell.length_c   1.000
_cell.angle_alpha   90.00
_cell.angle_beta   90.00
_cell.angle_gamma   90.00
#
_symmetry.space_group_name_H-M   'P 1'
#
loop_
_entity.id
_entity.type
_entity.pdbx_description
1 polymer ?
#
loop_
_entity_poly.entity_id
_entity_poly.type
_entity_poly.pdbx_seq_one_letter_code
_entity_poly.pdbx_strand_id
1 'polypeptide(L)'
;FYDASFGLGGDYVKSLAYYYSLSPLMWINFSMIWILEQTINVNPHDISFWPINQLIMAYVRTVITFIFSFYLFSYLRLKPAPMFIATILYGMSTVVTYYNFTWSFYGNLLIMLPMSIWAIERFFKERKIGWFIFAIAYTLFSNFYFSYYEAIVIGFYFIYRFAIPHEKDIVNRWQKLYILVCATLLSVLVSIYGLYTGVSSFLDNDRAQNPNFKITFFTNLFETNYNIFADGFYITISFIAIIALFCFKLY
;
A
#
# COMPACT_ATOMS: atom_id res chain seq x y z
N PHE A 1 18.11 -5.84 17.68
CA PHE A 1 19.25 -5.14 17.04
C PHE A 1 19.47 -3.79 17.69
N TYR A 2 20.17 -3.79 18.84
CA TYR A 2 20.54 -2.55 19.50
C TYR A 2 21.71 -1.89 18.75
N ASP A 3 21.53 -0.65 18.37
CA ASP A 3 22.57 0.18 17.77
C ASP A 3 22.80 1.41 18.67
N ALA A 4 24.02 1.54 19.17
CA ALA A 4 24.42 2.67 20.04
C ALA A 4 24.50 4.00 19.29
N SER A 5 24.69 3.97 17.96
CA SER A 5 24.74 5.15 17.11
C SER A 5 23.36 5.65 16.66
N PHE A 6 22.32 4.84 16.83
CA PHE A 6 20.96 5.21 16.48
C PHE A 6 20.33 6.10 17.54
N GLY A 7 20.37 7.40 17.32
CA GLY A 7 19.93 8.40 18.30
C GLY A 7 20.83 8.41 19.55
N LEU A 8 20.23 8.12 20.70
CA LEU A 8 20.93 7.91 21.99
C LEU A 8 21.18 6.43 22.31
N GLY A 9 21.07 5.57 21.30
CA GLY A 9 21.07 4.12 21.41
C GLY A 9 19.66 3.55 21.45
N GLY A 10 19.37 2.57 20.61
CA GLY A 10 18.05 1.97 20.54
C GLY A 10 17.99 0.71 19.67
N ASP A 11 16.86 0.03 19.70
CA ASP A 11 16.59 -1.09 18.79
C ASP A 11 16.04 -0.53 17.48
N TYR A 12 16.92 -0.47 16.46
CA TYR A 12 16.59 0.02 15.13
C TYR A 12 15.40 -0.71 14.50
N VAL A 13 15.34 -2.04 14.62
CA VAL A 13 14.26 -2.84 14.03
C VAL A 13 12.94 -2.54 14.73
N LYS A 14 12.93 -2.53 16.06
CA LYS A 14 11.73 -2.22 16.85
C LYS A 14 11.26 -0.79 16.62
N SER A 15 12.17 0.18 16.69
CA SER A 15 11.83 1.60 16.59
C SER A 15 11.25 2.00 15.23
N LEU A 16 11.57 1.29 14.16
CA LEU A 16 11.07 1.54 12.81
C LEU A 16 10.06 0.50 12.32
N ALA A 17 9.65 -0.44 13.19
CA ALA A 17 8.73 -1.53 12.83
C ALA A 17 7.37 -1.02 12.34
N TYR A 18 6.89 0.09 12.88
CA TYR A 18 5.60 0.66 12.44
C TYR A 18 5.67 1.37 11.08
N TYR A 19 6.86 1.63 10.53
CA TYR A 19 7.04 2.25 9.22
C TYR A 19 7.46 1.25 8.13
N TYR A 20 8.63 0.61 8.28
CA TYR A 20 9.19 -0.18 7.18
C TYR A 20 10.21 -1.25 7.55
N SER A 21 10.73 -1.29 8.78
CA SER A 21 11.84 -2.19 9.12
C SER A 21 11.49 -3.69 8.95
N LEU A 22 10.22 -4.05 8.98
CA LEU A 22 9.74 -5.41 8.75
C LEU A 22 9.28 -5.66 7.31
N SER A 23 9.33 -4.64 6.43
CA SER A 23 8.87 -4.79 5.04
C SER A 23 9.66 -5.89 4.31
N PRO A 24 8.99 -6.91 3.73
CA PRO A 24 9.68 -7.95 2.98
C PRO A 24 10.49 -7.40 1.80
N LEU A 25 10.01 -6.33 1.17
CA LEU A 25 10.71 -5.69 0.06
C LEU A 25 12.03 -5.05 0.51
N MET A 26 12.08 -4.52 1.73
CA MET A 26 13.30 -3.99 2.33
C MET A 26 14.32 -5.11 2.59
N TRP A 27 13.87 -6.25 3.12
CA TRP A 27 14.75 -7.39 3.36
C TRP A 27 15.27 -8.03 2.07
N ILE A 28 14.43 -8.06 1.02
CA ILE A 28 14.87 -8.45 -0.33
C ILE A 28 15.96 -7.49 -0.83
N ASN A 29 15.77 -6.18 -0.65
CA ASN A 29 16.76 -5.18 -1.04
C ASN A 29 18.08 -5.37 -0.29
N PHE A 30 18.06 -5.58 1.01
CA PHE A 30 19.27 -5.85 1.80
C PHE A 30 19.97 -7.14 1.37
N SER A 31 19.22 -8.18 1.06
CA SER A 31 19.79 -9.42 0.52
C SER A 31 20.45 -9.21 -0.84
N MET A 32 19.84 -8.39 -1.71
CA MET A 32 20.44 -7.99 -2.98
C MET A 32 21.72 -7.18 -2.77
N ILE A 33 21.73 -6.21 -1.87
CA ILE A 33 22.92 -5.41 -1.55
C ILE A 33 24.05 -6.33 -1.07
N TRP A 34 23.75 -7.25 -0.16
CA TRP A 34 24.74 -8.21 0.32
C TRP A 34 25.33 -9.07 -0.81
N ILE A 35 24.51 -9.55 -1.75
CA ILE A 35 24.97 -10.31 -2.91
C ILE A 35 25.86 -9.44 -3.82
N LEU A 36 25.47 -8.19 -4.06
CA LEU A 36 26.24 -7.26 -4.89
C LEU A 36 27.59 -6.90 -4.24
N GLU A 37 27.62 -6.75 -2.93
CA GLU A 37 28.85 -6.55 -2.17
C GLU A 37 29.83 -7.71 -2.37
N GLN A 38 29.35 -8.96 -2.32
CA GLN A 38 30.18 -10.15 -2.50
C GLN A 38 30.59 -10.39 -3.96
N THR A 39 29.81 -9.93 -4.94
CA THR A 39 30.05 -10.27 -6.37
C THR A 39 30.75 -9.17 -7.15
N ILE A 40 30.40 -7.90 -6.90
CA ILE A 40 30.84 -6.74 -7.70
C ILE A 40 31.66 -5.75 -6.85
N ASN A 41 31.94 -6.05 -5.59
CA ASN A 41 32.64 -5.18 -4.64
C ASN A 41 31.97 -3.79 -4.49
N VAL A 42 30.65 -3.74 -4.50
CA VAL A 42 29.89 -2.51 -4.22
C VAL A 42 30.13 -2.14 -2.76
N ASN A 43 30.44 -0.87 -2.50
CA ASN A 43 30.67 -0.39 -1.14
C ASN A 43 29.42 0.32 -0.59
N PRO A 44 28.62 -0.34 0.30
CA PRO A 44 27.43 0.28 0.90
C PRO A 44 27.74 1.45 1.86
N HIS A 45 29.00 1.63 2.24
CA HIS A 45 29.44 2.75 3.10
C HIS A 45 29.66 4.05 2.31
N ASP A 46 29.65 3.98 0.97
CA ASP A 46 29.73 5.18 0.14
C ASP A 46 28.42 5.98 0.23
N ILE A 47 28.52 7.29 0.47
CA ILE A 47 27.37 8.20 0.55
C ILE A 47 26.54 8.18 -0.74
N SER A 48 27.18 8.02 -1.89
CA SER A 48 26.50 7.99 -3.20
C SER A 48 25.69 6.71 -3.43
N PHE A 49 25.97 5.62 -2.73
CA PHE A 49 25.30 4.34 -2.89
C PHE A 49 23.78 4.41 -2.58
N TRP A 50 23.42 4.99 -1.44
CA TRP A 50 22.04 4.97 -0.96
C TRP A 50 21.05 5.74 -1.85
N PRO A 51 21.37 6.93 -2.37
CA PRO A 51 20.49 7.61 -3.36
C PRO A 51 20.27 6.77 -4.62
N ILE A 52 21.32 6.11 -5.13
CA ILE A 52 21.23 5.25 -6.32
C ILE A 52 20.35 4.03 -6.02
N ASN A 53 20.59 3.37 -4.87
CA ASN A 53 19.77 2.24 -4.43
C ASN A 53 18.29 2.63 -4.26
N GLN A 54 18.02 3.80 -3.66
CA GLN A 54 16.66 4.33 -3.52
C GLN A 54 15.98 4.52 -4.88
N LEU A 55 16.71 5.06 -5.86
CA LEU A 55 16.23 5.22 -7.23
C LEU A 55 15.88 3.87 -7.87
N ILE A 56 16.79 2.89 -7.77
CA ILE A 56 16.57 1.53 -8.30
C ILE A 56 15.33 0.90 -7.66
N MET A 57 15.21 1.00 -6.34
CA MET A 57 14.06 0.45 -5.61
C MET A 57 12.75 1.18 -5.94
N ALA A 58 12.78 2.47 -6.25
CA ALA A 58 11.63 3.20 -6.73
C ALA A 58 11.16 2.68 -8.11
N TYR A 59 12.08 2.40 -9.02
CA TYR A 59 11.76 1.77 -10.31
C TYR A 59 11.19 0.36 -10.12
N VAL A 60 11.79 -0.47 -9.27
CA VAL A 60 11.29 -1.82 -8.98
C VAL A 60 9.85 -1.75 -8.46
N ARG A 61 9.57 -0.88 -7.49
CA ARG A 61 8.21 -0.68 -6.97
C ARG A 61 7.24 -0.22 -8.04
N THR A 62 7.65 0.71 -8.90
CA THR A 62 6.82 1.19 -10.02
C THR A 62 6.49 0.07 -10.98
N VAL A 63 7.47 -0.77 -11.36
CA VAL A 63 7.23 -1.93 -12.22
C VAL A 63 6.24 -2.92 -11.59
N ILE A 64 6.41 -3.22 -10.31
CA ILE A 64 5.48 -4.11 -9.59
C ILE A 64 4.06 -3.50 -9.55
N THR A 65 3.96 -2.18 -9.34
CA THR A 65 2.68 -1.45 -9.38
C THR A 65 2.00 -1.58 -10.74
N PHE A 66 2.75 -1.43 -11.84
CA PHE A 66 2.24 -1.65 -13.19
C PHE A 66 1.74 -3.08 -13.38
N ILE A 67 2.52 -4.08 -12.95
CA ILE A 67 2.14 -5.49 -13.07
C ILE A 67 0.82 -5.76 -12.34
N PHE A 68 0.69 -5.36 -11.08
CA PHE A 68 -0.53 -5.62 -10.31
C PHE A 68 -1.74 -4.84 -10.81
N SER A 69 -1.55 -3.59 -11.24
CA SER A 69 -2.61 -2.79 -11.85
C SER A 69 -3.07 -3.40 -13.18
N PHE A 70 -2.13 -3.85 -13.99
CA PHE A 70 -2.43 -4.54 -15.26
C PHE A 70 -3.23 -5.83 -15.02
N TYR A 71 -2.81 -6.64 -14.04
CA TYR A 71 -3.56 -7.84 -13.66
C TYR A 71 -4.99 -7.51 -13.19
N LEU A 72 -5.16 -6.48 -12.37
CA LEU A 72 -6.48 -6.03 -11.93
C LEU A 72 -7.36 -5.63 -13.12
N PHE A 73 -6.88 -4.73 -13.97
CA PHE A 73 -7.68 -4.20 -15.09
C PHE A 73 -7.95 -5.26 -16.18
N SER A 74 -7.00 -6.16 -16.42
CA SER A 74 -7.19 -7.32 -17.28
C SER A 74 -8.29 -8.25 -16.73
N TYR A 75 -8.28 -8.50 -15.42
CA TYR A 75 -9.29 -9.33 -14.77
C TYR A 75 -10.69 -8.71 -14.79
N LEU A 76 -10.76 -7.38 -14.73
CA LEU A 76 -12.00 -6.62 -14.91
C LEU A 76 -12.48 -6.60 -16.37
N ARG A 77 -11.73 -7.21 -17.30
CA ARG A 77 -12.05 -7.32 -18.73
C ARG A 77 -12.19 -5.97 -19.44
N LEU A 78 -11.38 -5.00 -19.06
CA LEU A 78 -11.28 -3.76 -19.83
C LEU A 78 -10.72 -4.06 -21.22
N LYS A 79 -11.17 -3.30 -22.22
CA LYS A 79 -10.56 -3.33 -23.55
C LYS A 79 -9.08 -2.97 -23.48
N PRO A 80 -8.21 -3.45 -24.40
CA PRO A 80 -6.75 -3.25 -24.31
C PRO A 80 -6.32 -1.79 -24.12
N ALA A 81 -6.87 -0.86 -24.90
CA ALA A 81 -6.49 0.54 -24.82
C ALA A 81 -6.88 1.20 -23.47
N PRO A 82 -8.14 1.13 -22.98
CA PRO A 82 -8.49 1.60 -21.63
C PRO A 82 -7.68 0.91 -20.52
N MET A 83 -7.38 -0.38 -20.64
CA MET A 83 -6.58 -1.12 -19.67
C MET A 83 -5.17 -0.54 -19.56
N PHE A 84 -4.52 -0.30 -20.69
CA PHE A 84 -3.18 0.29 -20.74
C PHE A 84 -3.16 1.69 -20.15
N ILE A 85 -4.12 2.53 -20.55
CA ILE A 85 -4.26 3.90 -20.05
C ILE A 85 -4.49 3.90 -18.53
N ALA A 86 -5.41 3.08 -18.02
CA ALA A 86 -5.69 2.98 -16.59
C ALA A 86 -4.46 2.51 -15.79
N THR A 87 -3.71 1.54 -16.32
CA THR A 87 -2.47 1.05 -15.70
C THR A 87 -1.42 2.17 -15.61
N ILE A 88 -1.23 2.93 -16.69
CA ILE A 88 -0.29 4.05 -16.71
C ILE A 88 -0.76 5.16 -15.76
N LEU A 89 -2.04 5.55 -15.82
CA LEU A 89 -2.60 6.57 -14.94
C LEU A 89 -2.45 6.23 -13.46
N TYR A 90 -2.63 4.96 -13.09
CA TYR A 90 -2.41 4.54 -11.72
C TYR A 90 -0.92 4.52 -11.35
N GLY A 91 -0.11 3.80 -12.11
CA GLY A 91 1.30 3.56 -11.77
C GLY A 91 2.20 4.79 -11.89
N MET A 92 1.83 5.75 -12.76
CA MET A 92 2.50 7.05 -12.90
C MET A 92 1.72 8.19 -12.23
N SER A 93 0.72 7.85 -11.42
CA SER A 93 0.03 8.88 -10.66
C SER A 93 1.01 9.67 -9.79
N THR A 94 0.76 10.97 -9.62
CA THR A 94 1.60 11.83 -8.79
C THR A 94 1.80 11.26 -7.39
N VAL A 95 0.74 10.67 -6.82
CA VAL A 95 0.78 10.02 -5.50
C VAL A 95 1.75 8.85 -5.50
N VAL A 96 1.65 7.92 -6.47
CA VAL A 96 2.55 6.75 -6.56
C VAL A 96 3.98 7.21 -6.80
N THR A 97 4.21 8.12 -7.75
CA THR A 97 5.55 8.59 -8.09
C THR A 97 6.18 9.34 -6.92
N TYR A 98 5.48 10.31 -6.32
CA TYR A 98 5.99 11.09 -5.21
C TYR A 98 6.37 10.21 -4.02
N TYR A 99 5.49 9.32 -3.58
CA TYR A 99 5.75 8.47 -2.43
C TYR A 99 6.81 7.40 -2.69
N ASN A 100 6.97 6.92 -3.92
CA ASN A 100 8.05 6.00 -4.24
C ASN A 100 9.44 6.64 -4.08
N PHE A 101 9.57 7.94 -4.36
CA PHE A 101 10.85 8.63 -4.26
C PHE A 101 11.11 9.26 -2.90
N THR A 102 10.08 9.82 -2.25
CA THR A 102 10.25 10.56 -1.00
C THR A 102 10.00 9.70 0.24
N TRP A 103 8.91 8.92 0.23
CA TRP A 103 8.47 8.14 1.38
C TRP A 103 8.14 6.70 0.95
N SER A 104 9.19 5.95 0.70
CA SER A 104 9.13 4.61 0.10
C SER A 104 8.23 3.60 0.85
N PHE A 105 7.99 3.80 2.13
CA PHE A 105 7.09 2.98 2.92
C PHE A 105 5.61 3.15 2.52
N TYR A 106 5.21 4.30 1.99
CA TYR A 106 3.89 4.45 1.35
C TYR A 106 3.80 3.73 -0.01
N GLY A 107 4.91 3.68 -0.74
CA GLY A 107 4.97 2.97 -2.00
C GLY A 107 4.54 1.51 -1.89
N ASN A 108 4.87 0.83 -0.79
CA ASN A 108 4.48 -0.55 -0.56
C ASN A 108 2.95 -0.76 -0.48
N LEU A 109 2.22 0.19 0.13
CA LEU A 109 0.76 0.19 0.16
C LEU A 109 0.14 0.35 -1.22
N LEU A 110 0.66 1.32 -1.99
CA LEU A 110 0.16 1.62 -3.32
C LEU A 110 0.40 0.45 -4.30
N ILE A 111 1.43 -0.35 -4.08
CA ILE A 111 1.68 -1.60 -4.81
C ILE A 111 0.60 -2.64 -4.47
N MET A 112 0.27 -2.80 -3.19
CA MET A 112 -0.62 -3.86 -2.74
C MET A 112 -2.10 -3.58 -2.99
N LEU A 113 -2.51 -2.33 -3.06
CA LEU A 113 -3.90 -1.95 -3.26
C LEU A 113 -4.53 -2.57 -4.53
N PRO A 114 -3.94 -2.50 -5.74
CA PRO A 114 -4.49 -3.17 -6.92
C PRO A 114 -4.56 -4.69 -6.76
N MET A 115 -3.56 -5.28 -6.09
CA MET A 115 -3.52 -6.71 -5.83
C MET A 115 -4.64 -7.14 -4.88
N SER A 116 -4.91 -6.35 -3.84
CA SER A 116 -6.00 -6.62 -2.88
C SER A 116 -7.36 -6.55 -3.54
N ILE A 117 -7.60 -5.55 -4.39
CA ILE A 117 -8.85 -5.42 -5.15
C ILE A 117 -9.01 -6.59 -6.15
N TRP A 118 -7.95 -6.94 -6.88
CA TRP A 118 -7.94 -8.10 -7.77
C TRP A 118 -8.25 -9.39 -7.02
N ALA A 119 -7.68 -9.57 -5.84
CA ALA A 119 -7.91 -10.75 -5.01
C ALA A 119 -9.36 -10.87 -4.51
N ILE A 120 -10.01 -9.74 -4.17
CA ILE A 120 -11.44 -9.69 -3.83
C ILE A 120 -12.29 -10.10 -5.03
N GLU A 121 -12.04 -9.55 -6.21
CA GLU A 121 -12.78 -9.91 -7.43
C GLU A 121 -12.62 -11.40 -7.76
N ARG A 122 -11.41 -11.91 -7.61
CA ARG A 122 -11.10 -13.32 -7.81
C ARG A 122 -11.84 -14.22 -6.80
N PHE A 123 -11.89 -13.79 -5.55
CA PHE A 123 -12.67 -14.50 -4.55
C PHE A 123 -14.16 -14.54 -4.91
N PHE A 124 -14.75 -13.44 -5.35
CA PHE A 124 -16.17 -13.40 -5.71
C PHE A 124 -16.51 -14.29 -6.90
N LYS A 125 -15.62 -14.40 -7.87
CA LYS A 125 -15.82 -15.15 -9.12
C LYS A 125 -15.29 -16.58 -9.10
N GLU A 126 -14.24 -16.88 -8.29
CA GLU A 126 -13.54 -18.16 -8.29
C GLU A 126 -13.51 -18.84 -6.91
N ARG A 127 -14.00 -18.21 -5.85
CA ARG A 127 -13.89 -18.66 -4.45
C ARG A 127 -12.44 -18.81 -3.95
N LYS A 128 -11.46 -18.16 -4.59
CA LYS A 128 -10.03 -18.23 -4.22
C LYS A 128 -9.64 -17.03 -3.39
N ILE A 129 -9.56 -17.20 -2.07
CA ILE A 129 -9.30 -16.12 -1.12
C ILE A 129 -7.82 -15.96 -0.74
N GLY A 130 -6.95 -16.92 -1.06
CA GLY A 130 -5.56 -16.94 -0.60
C GLY A 130 -4.75 -15.69 -0.95
N TRP A 131 -4.93 -15.13 -2.15
CA TRP A 131 -4.26 -13.90 -2.56
C TRP A 131 -4.69 -12.68 -1.77
N PHE A 132 -5.95 -12.65 -1.31
CA PHE A 132 -6.42 -11.59 -0.42
C PHE A 132 -5.73 -11.67 0.94
N ILE A 133 -5.66 -12.88 1.52
CA ILE A 133 -4.95 -13.12 2.78
C ILE A 133 -3.49 -12.70 2.65
N PHE A 134 -2.82 -13.08 1.56
CA PHE A 134 -1.44 -12.70 1.30
C PHE A 134 -1.26 -11.17 1.19
N ALA A 135 -2.09 -10.48 0.40
CA ALA A 135 -1.98 -9.05 0.19
C ALA A 135 -2.17 -8.26 1.49
N ILE A 136 -3.22 -8.58 2.25
CA ILE A 136 -3.48 -7.91 3.54
C ILE A 136 -2.40 -8.24 4.57
N ALA A 137 -1.98 -9.50 4.67
CA ALA A 137 -0.89 -9.89 5.58
C ALA A 137 0.42 -9.19 5.23
N TYR A 138 0.75 -9.12 3.93
CA TYR A 138 1.93 -8.40 3.46
C TYR A 138 1.88 -6.91 3.82
N THR A 139 0.75 -6.25 3.61
CA THR A 139 0.57 -4.84 3.95
C THR A 139 0.71 -4.59 5.44
N LEU A 140 0.03 -5.39 6.28
CA LEU A 140 0.12 -5.29 7.74
C LEU A 140 1.55 -5.54 8.24
N PHE A 141 2.25 -6.48 7.64
CA PHE A 141 3.63 -6.80 8.00
C PHE A 141 4.62 -5.73 7.53
N SER A 142 4.37 -5.12 6.36
CA SER A 142 5.24 -4.11 5.77
C SER A 142 5.10 -2.74 6.42
N ASN A 143 3.87 -2.35 6.76
CA ASN A 143 3.57 -1.01 7.27
C ASN A 143 2.25 -1.02 8.02
N PHE A 144 2.30 -1.39 9.28
CA PHE A 144 1.14 -1.40 10.17
C PHE A 144 0.43 -0.04 10.23
N TYR A 145 1.21 1.04 10.42
CA TYR A 145 0.63 2.36 10.70
C TYR A 145 -0.22 2.89 9.56
N PHE A 146 0.21 2.70 8.31
CA PHE A 146 -0.52 3.22 7.15
C PHE A 146 -1.46 2.20 6.50
N SER A 147 -1.47 0.96 6.95
CA SER A 147 -2.37 -0.10 6.43
C SER A 147 -3.85 0.27 6.53
N TYR A 148 -4.22 1.18 7.44
CA TYR A 148 -5.59 1.64 7.57
C TYR A 148 -6.11 2.38 6.32
N TYR A 149 -5.24 3.07 5.56
CA TYR A 149 -5.65 3.69 4.29
C TYR A 149 -6.09 2.64 3.27
N GLU A 150 -5.31 1.56 3.14
CA GLU A 150 -5.70 0.45 2.27
C GLU A 150 -6.99 -0.21 2.76
N ALA A 151 -7.13 -0.43 4.07
CA ALA A 151 -8.33 -0.99 4.67
C ALA A 151 -9.58 -0.15 4.38
N ILE A 152 -9.49 1.19 4.43
CA ILE A 152 -10.59 2.10 4.08
C ILE A 152 -10.98 1.93 2.61
N VAL A 153 -10.02 1.95 1.69
CA VAL A 153 -10.30 1.82 0.25
C VAL A 153 -10.91 0.45 -0.07
N ILE A 154 -10.35 -0.62 0.50
CA ILE A 154 -10.88 -1.97 0.37
C ILE A 154 -12.29 -2.07 0.96
N GLY A 155 -12.52 -1.45 2.12
CA GLY A 155 -13.82 -1.40 2.77
C GLY A 155 -14.89 -0.73 1.88
N PHE A 156 -14.58 0.43 1.30
CA PHE A 156 -15.48 1.10 0.34
C PHE A 156 -15.72 0.25 -0.91
N TYR A 157 -14.67 -0.35 -1.45
CA TYR A 157 -14.79 -1.25 -2.60
C TYR A 157 -15.68 -2.45 -2.28
N PHE A 158 -15.50 -3.05 -1.10
CA PHE A 158 -16.34 -4.17 -0.64
C PHE A 158 -17.80 -3.76 -0.46
N ILE A 159 -18.07 -2.61 0.18
CA ILE A 159 -19.43 -2.07 0.34
C ILE A 159 -20.10 -1.88 -1.02
N TYR A 160 -19.38 -1.28 -1.98
CA TYR A 160 -19.88 -1.12 -3.35
C TYR A 160 -20.23 -2.47 -3.98
N ARG A 161 -19.33 -3.47 -3.91
CA ARG A 161 -19.55 -4.80 -4.49
C ARG A 161 -20.55 -5.64 -3.71
N PHE A 162 -20.77 -5.35 -2.44
CA PHE A 162 -21.81 -5.95 -1.63
C PHE A 162 -23.19 -5.42 -2.01
N ALA A 163 -23.29 -4.10 -2.25
CA ALA A 163 -24.54 -3.45 -2.65
C ALA A 163 -24.93 -3.80 -4.10
N ILE A 164 -23.96 -3.82 -5.00
CA ILE A 164 -24.15 -4.08 -6.45
C ILE A 164 -23.41 -5.38 -6.83
N PRO A 165 -24.03 -6.55 -6.61
CA PRO A 165 -23.43 -7.82 -7.01
C PRO A 165 -23.35 -7.91 -8.54
N HIS A 166 -22.28 -8.51 -9.04
CA HIS A 166 -22.13 -8.77 -10.47
C HIS A 166 -22.79 -10.12 -10.81
N GLU A 167 -23.38 -10.26 -12.01
CA GLU A 167 -24.03 -11.49 -12.47
C GLU A 167 -23.10 -12.72 -12.47
N LYS A 168 -21.79 -12.50 -12.60
CA LYS A 168 -20.78 -13.56 -12.61
C LYS A 168 -20.26 -13.96 -11.23
N ASP A 169 -20.82 -13.40 -10.17
CA ASP A 169 -20.40 -13.74 -8.81
C ASP A 169 -20.99 -15.10 -8.43
N ILE A 170 -20.12 -16.04 -8.10
CA ILE A 170 -20.51 -17.40 -7.65
C ILE A 170 -20.80 -17.41 -6.16
N VAL A 171 -20.21 -16.46 -5.41
CA VAL A 171 -20.31 -16.38 -3.96
C VAL A 171 -21.53 -15.57 -3.54
N ASN A 172 -22.38 -16.15 -2.70
CA ASN A 172 -23.56 -15.47 -2.17
C ASN A 172 -23.18 -14.25 -1.31
N ARG A 173 -24.08 -13.23 -1.24
CA ARG A 173 -23.85 -11.97 -0.54
C ARG A 173 -23.35 -12.16 0.91
N TRP A 174 -24.01 -12.99 1.71
CA TRP A 174 -23.62 -13.25 3.10
C TRP A 174 -22.33 -14.05 3.22
N GLN A 175 -22.08 -14.97 2.29
CA GLN A 175 -20.81 -15.69 2.23
C GLN A 175 -19.63 -14.76 1.91
N LYS A 176 -19.84 -13.75 1.04
CA LYS A 176 -18.82 -12.73 0.78
C LYS A 176 -18.39 -12.04 2.08
N LEU A 177 -19.37 -11.59 2.88
CA LEU A 177 -19.09 -10.91 4.15
C LEU A 177 -18.37 -11.84 5.13
N TYR A 178 -18.96 -13.01 5.41
CA TYR A 178 -18.39 -13.95 6.39
C TYR A 178 -16.97 -14.39 6.03
N ILE A 179 -16.75 -14.83 4.80
CA ILE A 179 -15.45 -15.33 4.36
C ILE A 179 -14.41 -14.20 4.33
N LEU A 180 -14.80 -12.98 3.92
CA LEU A 180 -13.87 -11.85 3.91
C LEU A 180 -13.46 -11.44 5.33
N VAL A 181 -14.38 -11.43 6.28
CA VAL A 181 -14.08 -11.18 7.69
C VAL A 181 -13.13 -12.26 8.23
N CYS A 182 -13.43 -13.54 8.00
CA CYS A 182 -12.54 -14.63 8.40
C CYS A 182 -11.15 -14.54 7.75
N ALA A 183 -11.09 -14.19 6.47
CA ALA A 183 -9.83 -14.00 5.74
C ALA A 183 -9.01 -12.82 6.29
N THR A 184 -9.67 -11.71 6.64
CA THR A 184 -9.02 -10.57 7.29
C THR A 184 -8.45 -10.95 8.65
N LEU A 185 -9.22 -11.67 9.48
CA LEU A 185 -8.75 -12.18 10.78
C LEU A 185 -7.55 -13.12 10.58
N LEU A 186 -7.60 -14.00 9.59
CA LEU A 186 -6.49 -14.88 9.27
C LEU A 186 -5.25 -14.08 8.80
N SER A 187 -5.44 -13.03 8.02
CA SER A 187 -4.35 -12.14 7.61
C SER A 187 -3.68 -11.46 8.81
N VAL A 188 -4.47 -11.01 9.77
CA VAL A 188 -3.98 -10.45 11.04
C VAL A 188 -3.18 -11.50 11.82
N LEU A 189 -3.66 -12.74 11.90
CA LEU A 189 -2.94 -13.82 12.58
C LEU A 189 -1.62 -14.16 11.89
N VAL A 190 -1.59 -14.21 10.57
CA VAL A 190 -0.36 -14.46 9.79
C VAL A 190 0.65 -13.33 9.98
N SER A 191 0.20 -12.09 10.10
CA SER A 191 1.05 -10.91 10.27
C SER A 191 1.25 -10.51 11.74
N ILE A 192 0.85 -11.35 12.70
CA ILE A 192 0.80 -10.98 14.13
C ILE A 192 2.14 -10.50 14.68
N TYR A 193 3.26 -11.07 14.22
CA TYR A 193 4.58 -10.63 14.64
C TYR A 193 4.86 -9.18 14.19
N GLY A 194 4.60 -8.86 12.92
CA GLY A 194 4.77 -7.51 12.39
C GLY A 194 3.79 -6.51 13.03
N LEU A 195 2.56 -6.95 13.23
CA LEU A 195 1.54 -6.15 13.88
C LEU A 195 1.89 -5.85 15.34
N TYR A 196 2.29 -6.86 16.11
CA TYR A 196 2.67 -6.71 17.51
C TYR A 196 3.87 -5.77 17.68
N THR A 197 4.93 -5.98 16.91
CA THR A 197 6.12 -5.12 16.96
C THR A 197 5.79 -3.70 16.50
N GLY A 198 4.97 -3.53 15.46
CA GLY A 198 4.52 -2.22 14.99
C GLY A 198 3.67 -1.49 16.02
N VAL A 199 2.69 -2.16 16.62
CA VAL A 199 1.82 -1.58 17.67
C VAL A 199 2.63 -1.24 18.91
N SER A 200 3.49 -2.14 19.41
CA SER A 200 4.30 -1.87 20.59
C SER A 200 5.24 -0.68 20.39
N SER A 201 5.89 -0.61 19.23
CA SER A 201 6.75 0.51 18.86
C SER A 201 5.99 1.84 18.74
N PHE A 202 4.77 1.80 18.23
CA PHE A 202 3.90 2.98 18.16
C PHE A 202 3.45 3.44 19.56
N LEU A 203 3.08 2.53 20.44
CA LEU A 203 2.66 2.85 21.81
C LEU A 203 3.82 3.36 22.68
N ASP A 204 5.03 2.88 22.43
CA ASP A 204 6.24 3.36 23.11
C ASP A 204 6.70 4.76 22.61
N ASN A 205 6.04 5.30 21.59
CA ASN A 205 6.42 6.60 21.03
C ASN A 205 5.78 7.74 21.83
N ASP A 206 6.59 8.70 22.28
CA ASP A 206 6.16 9.87 23.09
C ASP A 206 5.04 10.68 22.40
N ARG A 207 4.97 10.67 21.08
CA ARG A 207 3.90 11.33 20.32
C ARG A 207 2.54 10.69 20.54
N ALA A 208 2.49 9.36 20.70
CA ALA A 208 1.25 8.63 20.97
C ALA A 208 0.78 8.83 22.43
N GLN A 209 1.72 9.11 23.33
CA GLN A 209 1.44 9.33 24.76
C GLN A 209 1.04 10.79 25.08
N ASN A 210 1.14 11.70 24.10
CA ASN A 210 0.77 13.08 24.31
C ASN A 210 -0.75 13.21 24.52
N PRO A 211 -1.22 13.70 25.70
CA PRO A 211 -2.65 13.82 26.00
C PRO A 211 -3.38 14.84 25.09
N ASN A 212 -2.62 15.70 24.40
CA ASN A 212 -3.16 16.62 23.41
C ASN A 212 -3.28 16.00 21.99
N PHE A 213 -2.88 14.74 21.82
CA PHE A 213 -3.10 14.04 20.56
C PHE A 213 -4.58 13.68 20.43
N LYS A 214 -5.35 14.67 20.02
CA LYS A 214 -6.75 14.45 19.62
C LYS A 214 -6.73 13.86 18.22
N ILE A 215 -7.37 12.71 18.07
CA ILE A 215 -7.67 12.16 16.74
C ILE A 215 -8.71 13.10 16.11
N THR A 216 -8.25 14.18 15.50
CA THR A 216 -9.09 15.14 14.77
C THR A 216 -9.40 14.67 13.34
N PHE A 217 -9.34 13.34 13.12
CA PHE A 217 -9.52 12.74 11.80
C PHE A 217 -10.82 13.23 11.11
N PHE A 218 -11.92 13.30 11.85
CA PHE A 218 -13.19 13.76 11.27
C PHE A 218 -13.31 15.28 11.14
N THR A 219 -12.67 16.05 12.01
CA THR A 219 -12.71 17.51 11.91
C THR A 219 -11.85 18.02 10.77
N ASN A 220 -10.66 17.43 10.55
CA ASN A 220 -9.77 17.83 9.46
C ASN A 220 -10.29 17.43 8.07
N LEU A 221 -11.18 16.43 7.98
CA LEU A 221 -11.81 16.04 6.71
C LEU A 221 -12.76 17.13 6.18
N PHE A 222 -13.26 18.00 7.04
CA PHE A 222 -14.20 19.07 6.73
C PHE A 222 -13.60 20.48 6.91
N GLU A 223 -12.35 20.61 7.32
CA GLU A 223 -11.64 21.89 7.33
C GLU A 223 -11.33 22.32 5.90
N THR A 224 -12.15 23.24 5.40
CA THR A 224 -12.12 23.77 4.02
C THR A 224 -10.99 24.77 3.75
N ASN A 225 -10.01 24.89 4.63
CA ASN A 225 -8.86 25.78 4.46
C ASN A 225 -7.76 25.20 3.54
N TYR A 226 -8.03 24.10 2.86
CA TYR A 226 -7.17 23.60 1.78
C TYR A 226 -7.20 24.57 0.61
N ASN A 227 -6.10 25.28 0.40
CA ASN A 227 -5.94 26.08 -0.81
C ASN A 227 -5.68 25.12 -1.98
N ILE A 228 -6.75 24.69 -2.63
CA ILE A 228 -6.78 23.75 -3.75
C ILE A 228 -5.74 24.09 -4.83
N PHE A 229 -5.40 25.36 -4.99
CA PHE A 229 -4.44 25.84 -5.99
C PHE A 229 -2.99 25.93 -5.48
N ALA A 230 -2.76 26.07 -4.18
CA ALA A 230 -1.43 26.10 -3.60
C ALA A 230 -0.91 24.67 -3.31
N ASP A 231 -1.80 23.77 -2.87
CA ASP A 231 -1.51 22.36 -2.60
C ASP A 231 -1.87 21.45 -3.79
N GLY A 232 -1.99 22.01 -4.99
CA GLY A 232 -2.52 21.41 -6.21
C GLY A 232 -1.83 20.15 -6.74
N PHE A 233 -0.82 19.68 -6.04
CA PHE A 233 -0.11 18.45 -6.34
C PHE A 233 -1.00 17.18 -6.30
N TYR A 234 -2.04 17.18 -5.46
CA TYR A 234 -2.96 16.05 -5.33
C TYR A 234 -4.16 16.09 -6.29
N ILE A 235 -4.44 17.23 -6.90
CA ILE A 235 -5.71 17.48 -7.61
C ILE A 235 -5.62 17.18 -9.10
N THR A 236 -4.44 17.30 -9.72
CA THR A 236 -4.28 17.15 -11.16
C THR A 236 -4.78 15.80 -11.68
N ILE A 237 -4.58 14.74 -10.92
CA ILE A 237 -5.02 13.39 -11.31
C ILE A 237 -6.49 13.15 -10.96
N SER A 238 -6.96 13.68 -9.84
CA SER A 238 -8.37 13.63 -9.49
C SER A 238 -9.23 14.36 -10.54
N PHE A 239 -8.74 15.45 -11.11
CA PHE A 239 -9.41 16.19 -12.15
C PHE A 239 -9.47 15.41 -13.48
N ILE A 240 -8.37 14.77 -13.89
CA ILE A 240 -8.34 13.89 -15.07
C ILE A 240 -9.23 12.67 -14.86
N ALA A 241 -9.26 12.08 -13.67
CA ALA A 241 -10.13 10.97 -13.34
C ALA A 241 -11.62 11.38 -13.38
N ILE A 242 -11.95 12.59 -12.92
CA ILE A 242 -13.31 13.15 -13.01
C ILE A 242 -13.69 13.40 -14.47
N ILE A 243 -12.82 13.99 -15.27
CA ILE A 243 -13.06 14.17 -16.71
C ILE A 243 -13.24 12.82 -17.41
N ALA A 244 -12.40 11.83 -17.09
CA ALA A 244 -12.51 10.49 -17.64
C ALA A 244 -13.83 9.81 -17.24
N LEU A 245 -14.30 9.99 -16.00
CA LEU A 245 -15.61 9.52 -15.53
C LEU A 245 -16.78 10.20 -16.27
N PHE A 246 -16.68 11.50 -16.51
CA PHE A 246 -17.68 12.23 -17.31
C PHE A 246 -17.69 11.76 -18.77
N CYS A 247 -16.52 11.60 -19.38
CA CYS A 247 -16.41 11.05 -20.73
C CYS A 247 -16.94 9.62 -20.85
N PHE A 248 -16.76 8.80 -19.80
CA PHE A 248 -17.26 7.43 -19.77
C PHE A 248 -18.79 7.34 -19.64
N LYS A 249 -19.43 8.35 -19.06
CA LYS A 249 -20.88 8.42 -18.90
C LYS A 249 -21.59 8.95 -20.17
N LEU A 250 -20.84 9.58 -21.06
CA LEU A 250 -21.33 10.13 -22.36
C LEU A 250 -21.18 9.14 -23.51
N TYR A 251 -20.55 7.98 -23.32
CA TYR A 251 -20.38 6.90 -24.26
C TYR A 251 -21.16 5.65 -23.82
#